data_47378bd9f323542ab8f9100bf3ec10b6
#
_entry.id   47378bd9f323542ab8f9100bf3ec10b6
#
_cell.length_a   1.000
_cell.length_b   1.000
_cell.length_c   1.000
_cell.angle_alpha   90.00
_cell.angle_beta   90.00
_cell.angle_gamma   90.00
#
_symmetry.space_group_name_H-M   'P 1'
#
loop_
_entity.id
_entity.type
_entity.pdbx_description
1 polymer ?
#
loop_
_entity_poly.entity_id
_entity_poly.type
_entity_poly.pdbx_seq_one_letter_code
_entity_poly.pdbx_strand_id
1 'polypeptide(L)'
;MNRKKQAQTELSYYGLYLLHHLRENRFPQANDADFIRERADHAAEVYEQARRDALFADAAQELAMAALLKGLRFSKYSILYDVVDSEFPLEVAVEDQEAFVNHLLPLVDNVYSIYDLTDDNFAQSPDYDQLYTELTGAVALFIESNGVQ
;
A
#
# COMPACT_ATOMS: atom_id res chain seq x y z
N MET A 1 -32.61 -8.89 8.01
CA MET A 1 -32.37 -9.15 6.76
C MET A 1 -31.65 -8.08 6.04
N ASN A 2 -32.20 -7.02 6.00
CA ASN A 2 -31.61 -5.98 5.23
C ASN A 2 -30.40 -5.36 5.89
N ARG A 3 -30.35 -5.39 7.20
CA ARG A 3 -29.22 -4.80 7.91
C ARG A 3 -27.92 -5.47 7.55
N LYS A 4 -27.90 -6.80 7.51
CA LYS A 4 -26.68 -7.50 7.17
C LYS A 4 -26.28 -7.24 5.74
N LYS A 5 -27.27 -7.19 4.85
CA LYS A 5 -27.02 -6.93 3.46
C LYS A 5 -26.49 -5.51 3.25
N GLN A 6 -27.05 -4.54 3.99
CA GLN A 6 -26.56 -3.19 3.91
C GLN A 6 -25.13 -3.06 4.40
N ALA A 7 -24.78 -3.78 5.46
CA ALA A 7 -23.42 -3.76 5.98
C ALA A 7 -22.43 -4.30 4.97
N GLN A 8 -22.86 -5.19 4.07
CA GLN A 8 -21.98 -5.72 3.03
C GLN A 8 -21.82 -4.76 1.86
N THR A 9 -22.82 -3.93 1.60
CA THR A 9 -22.79 -3.04 0.45
C THR A 9 -22.37 -1.63 0.79
N GLU A 10 -22.55 -1.22 2.04
CA GLU A 10 -22.21 0.13 2.48
C GLU A 10 -21.03 0.08 3.42
N LEU A 11 -19.91 0.56 2.95
CA LEU A 11 -18.72 0.65 3.79
C LEU A 11 -18.71 1.98 4.51
N SER A 12 -18.18 1.97 5.73
CA SER A 12 -17.95 3.19 6.49
C SER A 12 -16.88 4.02 5.80
N TYR A 13 -16.68 5.24 6.29
CA TYR A 13 -15.60 6.09 5.79
C TYR A 13 -14.27 5.36 5.81
N TYR A 14 -13.96 4.73 6.95
CA TYR A 14 -12.69 4.00 7.07
C TYR A 14 -12.62 2.81 6.12
N GLY A 15 -13.76 2.12 5.94
CA GLY A 15 -13.80 0.99 5.01
C GLY A 15 -13.56 1.40 3.57
N LEU A 16 -14.17 2.50 3.16
CA LEU A 16 -13.97 3.01 1.80
C LEU A 16 -12.55 3.50 1.59
N TYR A 17 -12.01 4.21 2.57
CA TYR A 17 -10.63 4.68 2.48
C TYR A 17 -9.66 3.50 2.35
N LEU A 18 -9.84 2.49 3.20
CA LEU A 18 -8.97 1.32 3.18
C LEU A 18 -9.06 0.58 1.86
N LEU A 19 -10.28 0.36 1.37
CA LEU A 19 -10.47 -0.34 0.10
C LEU A 19 -9.74 0.38 -1.03
N HIS A 20 -9.88 1.69 -1.09
CA HIS A 20 -9.21 2.49 -2.12
C HIS A 20 -7.69 2.37 -2.00
N HIS A 21 -7.17 2.48 -0.79
CA HIS A 21 -5.74 2.35 -0.53
C HIS A 21 -5.21 0.99 -0.96
N LEU A 22 -5.94 -0.07 -0.61
CA LEU A 22 -5.51 -1.43 -0.95
C LEU A 22 -5.51 -1.65 -2.46
N ARG A 23 -6.52 -1.11 -3.14
CA ARG A 23 -6.60 -1.26 -4.60
C ARG A 23 -5.52 -0.48 -5.31
N GLU A 24 -5.30 0.75 -4.90
CA GLU A 24 -4.31 1.59 -5.55
C GLU A 24 -2.91 1.01 -5.43
N ASN A 25 -2.62 0.38 -4.31
CA ASN A 25 -1.29 -0.14 -4.02
C ASN A 25 -1.17 -1.64 -4.28
N ARG A 26 -2.20 -2.23 -4.88
CA ARG A 26 -2.20 -3.64 -5.30
C ARG A 26 -1.96 -4.61 -4.16
N PHE A 27 -2.54 -4.33 -3.01
CA PHE A 27 -2.53 -5.28 -1.89
C PHE A 27 -3.54 -6.39 -2.14
N PRO A 28 -3.19 -7.65 -1.87
CA PRO A 28 -4.16 -8.75 -2.04
C PRO A 28 -5.36 -8.64 -1.12
N GLN A 29 -5.23 -7.96 0.02
CA GLN A 29 -6.33 -7.77 0.96
C GLN A 29 -7.48 -6.94 0.35
N ALA A 30 -7.27 -6.30 -0.80
CA ALA A 30 -8.34 -5.55 -1.47
C ALA A 30 -9.55 -6.43 -1.77
N ASN A 31 -9.35 -7.74 -1.88
CA ASN A 31 -10.42 -8.70 -2.16
C ASN A 31 -10.96 -9.38 -0.91
N ASP A 32 -10.51 -8.95 0.27
CA ASP A 32 -10.89 -9.57 1.53
C ASP A 32 -11.85 -8.65 2.29
N ALA A 33 -13.13 -8.84 2.07
CA ALA A 33 -14.17 -7.98 2.66
C ALA A 33 -14.15 -8.03 4.18
N ASP A 34 -13.89 -9.20 4.75
CA ASP A 34 -13.85 -9.35 6.20
C ASP A 34 -12.68 -8.59 6.81
N PHE A 35 -11.51 -8.68 6.18
CA PHE A 35 -10.35 -7.92 6.63
C PHE A 35 -10.65 -6.42 6.64
N ILE A 36 -11.23 -5.92 5.54
CA ILE A 36 -11.52 -4.49 5.41
C ILE A 36 -12.48 -4.05 6.50
N ARG A 37 -13.54 -4.82 6.73
CA ARG A 37 -14.55 -4.46 7.73
C ARG A 37 -13.96 -4.46 9.13
N GLU A 38 -13.22 -5.49 9.47
CA GLU A 38 -12.64 -5.61 10.80
C GLU A 38 -11.62 -4.50 11.08
N ARG A 39 -10.79 -4.19 10.09
CA ARG A 39 -9.80 -3.15 10.24
C ARG A 39 -10.48 -1.78 10.35
N ALA A 40 -11.53 -1.54 9.56
CA ALA A 40 -12.29 -0.30 9.61
C ALA A 40 -12.98 -0.13 10.96
N ASP A 41 -13.57 -1.21 11.47
CA ASP A 41 -14.22 -1.17 12.78
C ASP A 41 -13.21 -0.85 13.88
N HIS A 42 -12.04 -1.43 13.81
CA HIS A 42 -10.98 -1.16 14.77
C HIS A 42 -10.55 0.32 14.72
N ALA A 43 -10.40 0.87 13.53
CA ALA A 43 -10.04 2.27 13.38
C ALA A 43 -11.10 3.17 14.00
N ALA A 44 -12.37 2.84 13.78
CA ALA A 44 -13.47 3.61 14.38
C ALA A 44 -13.42 3.56 15.91
N GLU A 45 -13.11 2.40 16.47
CA GLU A 45 -12.97 2.26 17.91
C GLU A 45 -11.81 3.10 18.46
N VAL A 46 -10.69 3.11 17.73
CA VAL A 46 -9.54 3.92 18.11
C VAL A 46 -9.93 5.40 18.14
N TYR A 47 -10.67 5.85 17.14
CA TYR A 47 -11.14 7.24 17.09
C TYR A 47 -12.00 7.56 18.29
N GLU A 48 -13.00 6.70 18.57
CA GLU A 48 -13.92 6.95 19.67
C GLU A 48 -13.22 6.95 21.01
N GLN A 49 -12.31 6.01 21.22
CA GLN A 49 -11.56 5.97 22.48
C GLN A 49 -10.70 7.22 22.65
N ALA A 50 -10.06 7.67 21.59
CA ALA A 50 -9.23 8.87 21.65
C ALA A 50 -10.09 10.09 22.02
N ARG A 51 -11.31 10.17 21.46
CA ARG A 51 -12.22 11.27 21.82
C ARG A 51 -12.65 11.19 23.27
N ARG A 52 -12.92 9.98 23.77
CA ARG A 52 -13.26 9.80 25.19
C ARG A 52 -12.09 10.19 26.08
N ASP A 53 -10.87 10.01 25.60
CA ASP A 53 -9.66 10.40 26.33
C ASP A 53 -9.34 11.89 26.19
N ALA A 54 -10.28 12.65 25.64
CA ALA A 54 -10.22 14.10 25.52
C ALA A 54 -9.25 14.60 24.45
N LEU A 55 -8.84 13.76 23.51
CA LEU A 55 -8.09 14.22 22.35
C LEU A 55 -9.02 14.98 21.41
N PHE A 56 -8.48 16.02 20.76
CA PHE A 56 -9.24 16.72 19.75
C PHE A 56 -9.42 15.83 18.51
N ALA A 57 -10.38 16.20 17.68
CA ALA A 57 -10.76 15.39 16.53
C ALA A 57 -9.58 15.11 15.61
N ASP A 58 -8.72 16.10 15.39
CA ASP A 58 -7.56 15.91 14.51
C ASP A 58 -6.62 14.85 15.03
N ALA A 59 -6.30 14.88 16.31
CA ALA A 59 -5.41 13.89 16.91
C ALA A 59 -6.05 12.51 16.93
N ALA A 60 -7.36 12.46 17.22
CA ALA A 60 -8.08 11.19 17.20
C ALA A 60 -8.09 10.58 15.81
N GLN A 61 -8.25 11.42 14.78
CA GLN A 61 -8.24 10.95 13.41
C GLN A 61 -6.86 10.41 13.01
N GLU A 62 -5.79 11.06 13.45
CA GLU A 62 -4.45 10.56 13.16
C GLU A 62 -4.22 9.17 13.75
N LEU A 63 -4.69 8.97 14.98
CA LEU A 63 -4.54 7.66 15.61
C LEU A 63 -5.38 6.60 14.89
N ALA A 64 -6.59 6.97 14.48
CA ALA A 64 -7.46 6.04 13.75
C ALA A 64 -6.84 5.66 12.40
N MET A 65 -6.28 6.63 11.70
CA MET A 65 -5.66 6.35 10.40
C MET A 65 -4.41 5.50 10.55
N ALA A 66 -3.63 5.73 11.61
CA ALA A 66 -2.46 4.88 11.88
C ALA A 66 -2.89 3.44 12.12
N ALA A 67 -3.99 3.23 12.86
CA ALA A 67 -4.51 1.89 13.10
C ALA A 67 -5.06 1.27 11.81
N LEU A 68 -5.73 2.07 10.99
CA LEU A 68 -6.31 1.61 9.74
C LEU A 68 -5.24 1.07 8.79
N LEU A 69 -4.13 1.77 8.68
CA LEU A 69 -3.09 1.47 7.69
C LEU A 69 -1.90 0.71 8.26
N LYS A 70 -2.02 0.23 9.49
CA LYS A 70 -0.91 -0.48 10.13
C LYS A 70 -0.51 -1.70 9.30
N GLY A 71 0.78 -1.78 8.97
CA GLY A 71 1.32 -2.89 8.17
C GLY A 71 1.01 -2.79 6.69
N LEU A 72 0.34 -1.71 6.25
CA LEU A 72 -0.13 -1.56 4.88
C LEU A 72 0.43 -0.31 4.21
N ARG A 73 1.51 0.24 4.74
CA ARG A 73 2.08 1.47 4.17
C ARG A 73 2.92 1.23 2.94
N PHE A 74 3.50 0.02 2.82
CA PHE A 74 4.41 -0.30 1.74
C PHE A 74 3.94 -1.56 1.05
N SER A 75 3.71 -1.49 -0.25
CA SER A 75 3.42 -2.67 -1.07
C SER A 75 4.57 -2.87 -2.05
N LYS A 76 4.70 -4.10 -2.55
CA LYS A 76 5.68 -4.39 -3.58
C LYS A 76 5.46 -3.48 -4.78
N TYR A 77 4.19 -3.34 -5.17
CA TYR A 77 3.82 -2.50 -6.31
C TYR A 77 4.24 -1.05 -6.11
N SER A 78 3.92 -0.47 -4.94
CA SER A 78 4.19 0.95 -4.72
C SER A 78 5.67 1.26 -4.70
N ILE A 79 6.48 0.39 -4.12
CA ILE A 79 7.94 0.61 -4.08
C ILE A 79 8.52 0.50 -5.48
N LEU A 80 8.10 -0.52 -6.24
CA LEU A 80 8.60 -0.68 -7.61
C LEU A 80 8.15 0.49 -8.49
N TYR A 81 6.91 0.95 -8.30
CA TYR A 81 6.42 2.10 -9.04
C TYR A 81 7.29 3.33 -8.77
N ASP A 82 7.63 3.57 -7.49
CA ASP A 82 8.49 4.70 -7.13
C ASP A 82 9.86 4.60 -7.79
N VAL A 83 10.41 3.40 -7.87
CA VAL A 83 11.69 3.19 -8.54
C VAL A 83 11.60 3.57 -10.02
N VAL A 84 10.57 3.08 -10.70
CA VAL A 84 10.41 3.35 -12.12
C VAL A 84 10.18 4.82 -12.38
N ASP A 85 9.32 5.44 -11.56
CA ASP A 85 8.99 6.85 -11.73
C ASP A 85 10.18 7.76 -11.45
N SER A 86 10.97 7.44 -10.46
CA SER A 86 12.08 8.30 -10.03
C SER A 86 13.37 8.06 -10.83
N GLU A 87 13.65 6.80 -11.17
CA GLU A 87 14.94 6.45 -11.76
C GLU A 87 14.88 6.27 -13.27
N PHE A 88 13.70 6.04 -13.83
CA PHE A 88 13.57 5.75 -15.27
C PHE A 88 12.49 6.61 -15.94
N PRO A 89 12.42 7.93 -15.63
CA PRO A 89 11.36 8.76 -16.20
C PRO A 89 11.51 8.97 -17.71
N LEU A 90 12.73 8.84 -18.23
CA LEU A 90 12.96 9.01 -19.66
C LEU A 90 12.75 7.71 -20.43
N GLU A 91 12.95 6.59 -19.76
CA GLU A 91 12.82 5.28 -20.40
C GLU A 91 11.38 4.79 -20.42
N VAL A 92 10.58 5.16 -19.40
CA VAL A 92 9.20 4.71 -19.29
C VAL A 92 8.30 5.93 -19.17
N ALA A 93 7.50 6.17 -20.19
CA ALA A 93 6.58 7.31 -20.20
C ALA A 93 5.54 7.15 -19.08
N VAL A 94 5.05 8.27 -18.56
CA VAL A 94 4.11 8.27 -17.43
C VAL A 94 2.91 7.38 -17.73
N GLU A 95 2.36 7.47 -18.93
CA GLU A 95 1.18 6.69 -19.30
C GLU A 95 1.45 5.19 -19.38
N ASP A 96 2.72 4.78 -19.44
CA ASP A 96 3.10 3.37 -19.54
C ASP A 96 3.58 2.79 -18.22
N GLN A 97 3.72 3.62 -17.19
CA GLN A 97 4.34 3.17 -15.93
C GLN A 97 3.56 2.08 -15.23
N GLU A 98 2.25 2.22 -15.17
CA GLU A 98 1.43 1.23 -14.48
C GLU A 98 1.55 -0.15 -15.14
N ALA A 99 1.43 -0.19 -16.46
CA ALA A 99 1.52 -1.45 -17.18
C ALA A 99 2.92 -2.06 -17.06
N PHE A 100 3.94 -1.20 -17.11
CA PHE A 100 5.33 -1.66 -17.02
C PHE A 100 5.60 -2.26 -15.64
N VAL A 101 5.16 -1.60 -14.57
CA VAL A 101 5.35 -2.09 -13.21
C VAL A 101 4.59 -3.39 -13.01
N ASN A 102 3.35 -3.47 -13.49
CA ASN A 102 2.56 -4.70 -13.38
C ASN A 102 3.25 -5.86 -14.10
N HIS A 103 3.87 -5.60 -15.23
CA HIS A 103 4.59 -6.64 -15.97
C HIS A 103 5.84 -7.09 -15.22
N LEU A 104 6.58 -6.15 -14.63
CA LEU A 104 7.83 -6.46 -13.95
C LEU A 104 7.63 -7.15 -12.60
N LEU A 105 6.54 -6.85 -11.92
CA LEU A 105 6.38 -7.25 -10.53
C LEU A 105 6.62 -8.74 -10.29
N PRO A 106 6.01 -9.66 -11.07
CA PRO A 106 6.31 -11.08 -10.84
C PRO A 106 7.75 -11.47 -11.17
N LEU A 107 8.41 -10.71 -12.04
CA LEU A 107 9.78 -11.04 -12.43
C LEU A 107 10.80 -10.66 -11.37
N VAL A 108 10.47 -9.67 -10.52
CA VAL A 108 11.37 -9.21 -9.46
C VAL A 108 10.86 -9.59 -8.08
N ASP A 109 9.84 -10.43 -7.99
CA ASP A 109 9.20 -10.74 -6.72
C ASP A 109 10.18 -11.26 -5.68
N ASN A 110 11.16 -12.04 -6.09
CA ASN A 110 12.14 -12.63 -5.17
C ASN A 110 13.03 -11.58 -4.50
N VAL A 111 13.16 -10.39 -5.08
CA VAL A 111 13.99 -9.33 -4.49
C VAL A 111 13.43 -8.91 -3.12
N TYR A 112 12.11 -8.98 -2.96
CA TYR A 112 11.46 -8.53 -1.73
C TYR A 112 11.57 -9.54 -0.58
N SER A 113 11.98 -10.76 -0.85
CA SER A 113 11.78 -11.88 0.08
C SER A 113 12.46 -11.73 1.44
N ILE A 114 13.54 -10.96 1.51
CA ILE A 114 14.28 -10.77 2.77
C ILE A 114 13.86 -9.50 3.52
N TYR A 115 12.90 -8.76 2.99
CA TYR A 115 12.49 -7.47 3.58
C TYR A 115 11.10 -7.58 4.20
N ASP A 116 10.91 -6.88 5.33
CA ASP A 116 9.62 -6.83 6.02
C ASP A 116 8.88 -5.55 5.64
N LEU A 117 8.01 -5.64 4.65
CA LEU A 117 7.25 -4.48 4.18
C LEU A 117 6.12 -4.11 5.13
N THR A 118 5.82 -4.94 6.13
CA THR A 118 4.78 -4.64 7.11
C THR A 118 5.27 -3.72 8.23
N ASP A 119 6.56 -3.44 8.27
CA ASP A 119 7.13 -2.51 9.24
C ASP A 119 6.76 -1.09 8.82
N ASP A 120 5.97 -0.40 9.65
CA ASP A 120 5.50 0.94 9.32
C ASP A 120 6.62 1.97 9.26
N ASN A 121 7.79 1.63 9.80
CA ASN A 121 8.97 2.50 9.76
C ASN A 121 9.98 2.04 8.72
N PHE A 122 9.57 1.17 7.81
CA PHE A 122 10.47 0.58 6.83
C PHE A 122 11.21 1.65 6.00
N ALA A 123 10.50 2.73 5.64
CA ALA A 123 11.09 3.78 4.81
C ALA A 123 12.24 4.52 5.51
N GLN A 124 12.31 4.48 6.83
CA GLN A 124 13.37 5.12 7.59
C GLN A 124 14.51 4.16 7.92
N SER A 125 14.41 2.90 7.49
CA SER A 125 15.43 1.90 7.78
C SER A 125 16.45 1.81 6.64
N PRO A 126 17.67 1.32 6.93
CA PRO A 126 18.66 1.07 5.88
C PRO A 126 18.17 0.04 4.87
N ASP A 127 17.26 -0.84 5.27
CA ASP A 127 16.71 -1.86 4.38
C ASP A 127 15.96 -1.26 3.21
N TYR A 128 15.29 -0.12 3.43
CA TYR A 128 14.57 0.53 2.34
C TYR A 128 15.53 0.96 1.23
N ASP A 129 16.64 1.59 1.60
CA ASP A 129 17.63 2.03 0.62
C ASP A 129 18.24 0.84 -0.11
N GLN A 130 18.49 -0.24 0.61
CA GLN A 130 19.04 -1.44 0.00
C GLN A 130 18.05 -2.06 -1.00
N LEU A 131 16.80 -2.20 -0.61
CA LEU A 131 15.76 -2.73 -1.50
C LEU A 131 15.60 -1.84 -2.73
N TYR A 132 15.55 -0.53 -2.51
CA TYR A 132 15.40 0.43 -3.60
C TYR A 132 16.54 0.28 -4.61
N THR A 133 17.77 0.16 -4.12
CA THR A 133 18.94 -0.01 -4.96
C THR A 133 18.89 -1.32 -5.75
N GLU A 134 18.48 -2.41 -5.08
CA GLU A 134 18.38 -3.70 -5.74
C GLU A 134 17.31 -3.69 -6.84
N LEU A 135 16.19 -3.06 -6.56
CA LEU A 135 15.14 -2.94 -7.57
C LEU A 135 15.57 -2.08 -8.74
N THR A 136 16.28 -0.98 -8.46
CA THR A 136 16.81 -0.13 -9.52
C THR A 136 17.70 -0.94 -10.44
N GLY A 137 18.58 -1.75 -9.87
CA GLY A 137 19.46 -2.61 -10.67
C GLY A 137 18.69 -3.62 -11.50
N ALA A 138 17.67 -4.24 -10.91
CA ALA A 138 16.85 -5.23 -11.61
C ALA A 138 16.08 -4.59 -12.79
N VAL A 139 15.53 -3.40 -12.57
CA VAL A 139 14.82 -2.69 -13.64
C VAL A 139 15.78 -2.31 -14.76
N ALA A 140 16.95 -1.78 -14.39
CA ALA A 140 17.96 -1.41 -15.39
C ALA A 140 18.34 -2.58 -16.27
N LEU A 141 18.58 -3.73 -15.65
CA LEU A 141 18.93 -4.95 -16.39
C LEU A 141 17.79 -5.39 -17.31
N PHE A 142 16.55 -5.30 -16.82
CA PHE A 142 15.41 -5.67 -17.65
C PHE A 142 15.31 -4.78 -18.87
N ILE A 143 15.40 -3.46 -18.68
CA ILE A 143 15.30 -2.52 -19.79
C ILE A 143 16.41 -2.75 -20.81
N GLU A 144 17.63 -2.98 -20.31
CA GLU A 144 18.78 -3.23 -21.19
C GLU A 144 18.58 -4.47 -22.05
N SER A 145 17.99 -5.52 -21.47
CA SER A 145 17.85 -6.81 -22.15
C SER A 145 16.58 -6.90 -23.01
N ASN A 146 15.50 -6.22 -22.62
CA ASN A 146 14.17 -6.44 -23.20
C ASN A 146 13.49 -5.17 -23.72
N GLY A 147 14.02 -4.00 -23.41
CA GLY A 147 13.33 -2.75 -23.70
C GLY A 147 12.17 -2.54 -22.74
N VAL A 148 11.28 -1.59 -23.08
CA VAL A 148 10.23 -1.12 -22.15
C VAL A 148 8.88 -1.75 -22.45
N GLN A 149 8.77 -2.58 -23.40
CA GLN A 149 7.47 -3.14 -23.75
C GLN A 149 6.85 -4.00 -22.65
#